data_9b4d20b392e193af5a9cb077d96f9ee5
#
_entry.id   9b4d20b392e193af5a9cb077d96f9ee5
#
_cell.length_a   1.000
_cell.length_b   1.000
_cell.length_c   1.000
_cell.angle_alpha   90.00
_cell.angle_beta   90.00
_cell.angle_gamma   90.00
#
_symmetry.space_group_name_H-M   'P 1'
#
loop_
_entity.id
_entity.type
_entity.pdbx_description
1 polymer ?
#
loop_
_entity_poly.entity_id
_entity_poly.type
_entity_poly.pdbx_seq_one_letter_code
_entity_poly.pdbx_strand_id
1 'polypeptide(L)'
;NTFGGEISAQVLGGAQKDSLQLTSFQGDIHIRADYAGDESTGPQLSSEARDWGFQLVGAALEFGNIDWTVDPTVTAEVTQGARLEARADAADPSGGDLEISATTKGRLLAEVSQTVSSLLGVSNAHDKMTVNVNPNIAVNVGASNDSLAPILQARTVTLTTESQLDATGQVEQWGYGLIVANA
;
A
#
# COMPACT_ATOMS: atom_id res chain seq x y z
N ASN A 1 0.06 15.57 -2.94
CA ASN A 1 0.84 14.80 -1.97
C ASN A 1 1.14 13.42 -2.53
N THR A 2 2.40 13.00 -2.43
CA THR A 2 2.82 11.65 -2.85
C THR A 2 3.18 10.85 -1.61
N PHE A 3 2.60 9.67 -1.47
CA PHE A 3 2.88 8.71 -0.42
C PHE A 3 3.46 7.47 -1.06
N GLY A 4 4.71 7.21 -0.81
CA GLY A 4 5.42 6.05 -1.31
C GLY A 4 6.40 5.56 -0.26
N GLY A 5 6.80 4.32 -0.39
CA GLY A 5 7.79 3.70 0.46
C GLY A 5 8.15 2.35 -0.10
N GLU A 6 9.31 1.85 0.28
CA GLU A 6 9.75 0.52 -0.08
C GLU A 6 9.78 -0.36 1.17
N ILE A 7 9.14 -1.53 1.08
CA ILE A 7 9.22 -2.60 2.07
C ILE A 7 9.72 -3.84 1.35
N SER A 8 10.81 -4.40 1.83
CA SER A 8 11.36 -5.61 1.24
C SER A 8 11.71 -6.66 2.30
N ALA A 9 11.39 -7.91 1.98
CA ALA A 9 11.87 -9.09 2.68
C ALA A 9 12.76 -9.87 1.72
N GLN A 10 14.06 -9.97 2.03
CA GLN A 10 15.03 -10.49 1.09
C GLN A 10 15.83 -11.65 1.70
N VAL A 11 15.96 -12.72 0.94
CA VAL A 11 16.91 -13.80 1.20
C VAL A 11 17.94 -13.76 0.08
N LEU A 12 19.07 -13.12 0.38
CA LEU A 12 20.12 -12.86 -0.59
C LEU A 12 21.20 -13.95 -0.50
N GLY A 13 21.21 -14.84 -1.46
CA GLY A 13 22.34 -15.76 -1.67
C GLY A 13 23.53 -15.05 -2.32
N GLY A 14 24.58 -15.78 -2.61
CA GLY A 14 25.82 -15.26 -3.17
C GLY A 14 26.14 -15.81 -4.56
N ALA A 15 27.36 -15.54 -5.01
CA ALA A 15 27.85 -15.98 -6.32
C ALA A 15 28.21 -17.49 -6.38
N GLN A 16 27.97 -18.22 -5.30
CA GLN A 16 28.20 -19.67 -5.23
C GLN A 16 26.88 -20.38 -4.92
N LYS A 17 26.74 -21.60 -5.42
CA LYS A 17 25.62 -22.46 -5.08
C LYS A 17 25.60 -22.74 -3.57
N ASP A 18 24.39 -22.73 -2.98
CA ASP A 18 24.18 -22.96 -1.55
C ASP A 18 25.00 -22.02 -0.63
N SER A 19 25.31 -20.81 -1.12
CA SER A 19 26.06 -19.81 -0.34
C SER A 19 25.30 -19.30 0.88
N LEU A 20 23.96 -19.35 0.83
CA LEU A 20 23.07 -19.14 1.96
C LEU A 20 22.17 -20.35 2.12
N GLN A 21 22.15 -20.91 3.32
CA GLN A 21 21.23 -21.99 3.68
C GLN A 21 20.35 -21.56 4.85
N LEU A 22 19.03 -21.60 4.64
CA LEU A 22 18.03 -21.41 5.67
C LEU A 22 17.24 -22.70 5.83
N THR A 23 17.37 -23.33 7.00
CA THR A 23 16.71 -24.60 7.29
C THR A 23 15.87 -24.47 8.54
N SER A 24 14.56 -24.75 8.42
CA SER A 24 13.70 -25.02 9.56
C SER A 24 13.71 -26.50 9.85
N PHE A 25 14.00 -26.89 11.09
CA PHE A 25 14.08 -28.31 11.48
C PHE A 25 12.76 -28.89 11.99
N GLN A 26 11.82 -28.03 12.33
CA GLN A 26 10.50 -28.42 12.82
C GLN A 26 9.47 -27.35 12.45
N GLY A 27 9.04 -27.32 11.19
CA GLY A 27 7.97 -26.44 10.78
C GLY A 27 8.24 -25.64 9.51
N ASP A 28 7.48 -24.62 9.34
CA ASP A 28 7.36 -23.83 8.13
C ASP A 28 8.41 -22.70 8.06
N ILE A 29 8.64 -22.22 6.86
CA ILE A 29 9.41 -20.99 6.60
C ILE A 29 8.47 -19.97 5.97
N HIS A 30 8.44 -18.76 6.54
CA HIS A 30 7.70 -17.64 6.01
C HIS A 30 8.62 -16.47 5.70
N ILE A 31 8.60 -16.00 4.46
CA ILE A 31 9.28 -14.78 4.02
C ILE A 31 8.20 -13.80 3.60
N ARG A 32 8.00 -12.74 4.39
CA ARG A 32 6.89 -11.82 4.22
C ARG A 32 7.36 -10.38 4.15
N ALA A 33 6.86 -9.66 3.16
CA ALA A 33 6.94 -8.22 3.06
C ALA A 33 5.51 -7.66 3.13
N ASP A 34 5.17 -7.00 4.22
CA ASP A 34 3.83 -6.50 4.47
C ASP A 34 3.86 -4.96 4.61
N TYR A 35 3.15 -4.28 3.74
CA TYR A 35 2.84 -2.86 3.86
C TYR A 35 1.48 -2.71 4.51
N ALA A 36 1.47 -2.38 5.78
CA ALA A 36 0.31 -2.23 6.65
C ALA A 36 -0.04 -3.45 7.52
N GLY A 37 -0.63 -3.14 8.68
CA GLY A 37 -1.18 -4.08 9.65
C GLY A 37 -2.51 -4.71 9.21
N ASP A 38 -3.29 -5.15 10.17
CA ASP A 38 -4.61 -5.69 9.90
C ASP A 38 -5.58 -4.61 9.34
N GLU A 39 -6.71 -5.04 8.80
CA GLU A 39 -7.72 -4.17 8.17
C GLU A 39 -8.28 -3.10 9.13
N SER A 40 -8.20 -3.32 10.45
CA SER A 40 -8.73 -2.41 11.47
C SER A 40 -7.71 -1.40 11.96
N THR A 41 -6.42 -1.72 11.89
CA THR A 41 -5.32 -0.94 12.46
C THR A 41 -4.25 -0.54 11.44
N GLY A 42 -4.46 -0.85 10.17
CA GLY A 42 -3.54 -0.48 9.08
C GLY A 42 -3.30 1.03 8.99
N PRO A 43 -2.21 1.47 8.35
CA PRO A 43 -1.93 2.89 8.23
C PRO A 43 -3.10 3.59 7.55
N GLN A 44 -3.65 4.56 8.25
CA GLN A 44 -4.66 5.46 7.72
C GLN A 44 -3.93 6.69 7.18
N LEU A 45 -4.01 6.89 5.88
CA LEU A 45 -3.63 8.15 5.27
C LEU A 45 -4.87 9.04 5.27
N SER A 46 -4.82 10.13 6.02
CA SER A 46 -5.88 11.13 6.04
C SER A 46 -5.33 12.48 5.61
N SER A 47 -6.08 13.17 4.77
CA SER A 47 -5.82 14.57 4.46
C SER A 47 -7.14 15.33 4.49
N GLU A 48 -7.10 16.46 5.12
CA GLU A 48 -8.25 17.36 5.20
C GLU A 48 -7.84 18.70 4.60
N ALA A 49 -8.60 19.18 3.62
CA ALA A 49 -8.52 20.54 3.14
C ALA A 49 -9.73 21.29 3.68
N ARG A 50 -9.48 22.33 4.47
CA ARG A 50 -10.50 23.23 4.98
C ARG A 50 -10.26 24.61 4.41
N ASP A 51 -11.28 25.18 3.83
CA ASP A 51 -11.26 26.56 3.39
C ASP A 51 -12.49 27.32 3.89
N TRP A 52 -12.32 28.62 4.12
CA TRP A 52 -13.39 29.48 4.60
C TRP A 52 -13.33 30.83 3.91
N GLY A 53 -14.39 31.18 3.20
CA GLY A 53 -14.50 32.44 2.50
C GLY A 53 -15.74 33.24 2.95
N PHE A 54 -15.57 34.57 3.10
CA PHE A 54 -16.67 35.47 3.37
C PHE A 54 -16.67 36.65 2.41
N GLN A 55 -17.84 36.93 1.82
CA GLN A 55 -18.05 38.10 1.00
C GLN A 55 -19.31 38.88 1.39
N LEU A 56 -19.22 40.19 1.48
CA LEU A 56 -20.36 41.04 1.88
C LEU A 56 -21.39 41.18 0.75
N VAL A 57 -20.89 41.40 -0.46
CA VAL A 57 -21.72 41.55 -1.69
C VAL A 57 -20.94 40.97 -2.86
N GLY A 58 -21.55 40.12 -3.68
CA GLY A 58 -20.91 39.57 -4.87
C GLY A 58 -20.91 38.06 -4.94
N ALA A 59 -20.00 37.48 -5.73
CA ALA A 59 -19.78 36.04 -5.84
C ALA A 59 -18.62 35.60 -4.98
N ALA A 60 -18.84 34.72 -4.03
CA ALA A 60 -17.78 34.02 -3.32
C ALA A 60 -17.50 32.72 -4.06
N LEU A 61 -16.25 32.52 -4.46
CA LEU A 61 -15.79 31.37 -5.20
C LEU A 61 -14.63 30.73 -4.41
N GLU A 62 -14.78 29.47 -4.06
CA GLU A 62 -13.77 28.72 -3.36
C GLU A 62 -13.46 27.43 -4.12
N PHE A 63 -12.18 27.02 -4.12
CA PHE A 63 -11.71 25.86 -4.84
C PHE A 63 -10.86 24.99 -3.91
N GLY A 64 -11.36 23.82 -3.56
CA GLY A 64 -10.60 22.78 -2.86
C GLY A 64 -10.03 21.77 -3.84
N ASN A 65 -8.75 21.45 -3.70
CA ASN A 65 -8.12 20.41 -4.51
C ASN A 65 -7.29 19.49 -3.64
N ILE A 66 -7.64 18.20 -3.66
CA ILE A 66 -6.81 17.14 -3.10
C ILE A 66 -6.34 16.27 -4.25
N ASP A 67 -5.03 16.16 -4.41
CA ASP A 67 -4.38 15.26 -5.36
C ASP A 67 -3.39 14.37 -4.61
N TRP A 68 -3.69 13.07 -4.62
CA TRP A 68 -2.89 12.07 -3.98
C TRP A 68 -2.38 11.05 -4.98
N THR A 69 -1.12 10.69 -4.84
CA THR A 69 -0.52 9.51 -5.45
C THR A 69 -0.03 8.59 -4.35
N VAL A 70 -0.52 7.36 -4.34
CA VAL A 70 -0.13 6.31 -3.40
C VAL A 70 0.57 5.21 -4.19
N ASP A 71 1.86 5.03 -3.92
CA ASP A 71 2.83 4.35 -4.78
C ASP A 71 3.77 3.46 -3.95
N PRO A 72 3.23 2.54 -3.12
CA PRO A 72 4.06 1.66 -2.31
C PRO A 72 4.71 0.58 -3.17
N THR A 73 5.98 0.28 -2.90
CA THR A 73 6.68 -0.87 -3.44
C THR A 73 6.87 -1.91 -2.33
N VAL A 74 6.34 -3.11 -2.55
CA VAL A 74 6.44 -4.23 -1.61
C VAL A 74 6.99 -5.44 -2.31
N THR A 75 8.16 -5.91 -1.89
CA THR A 75 8.87 -7.00 -2.56
C THR A 75 9.32 -8.07 -1.58
N ALA A 76 8.97 -9.31 -1.86
CA ALA A 76 9.59 -10.48 -1.25
C ALA A 76 10.49 -11.16 -2.27
N GLU A 77 11.77 -11.40 -1.91
CA GLU A 77 12.76 -11.85 -2.87
C GLU A 77 13.63 -12.98 -2.33
N VAL A 78 13.86 -13.99 -3.16
CA VAL A 78 14.85 -15.05 -2.95
C VAL A 78 15.79 -15.09 -4.15
N THR A 79 17.06 -14.77 -3.93
CA THR A 79 18.02 -14.64 -5.01
C THR A 79 18.85 -15.89 -5.23
N GLN A 80 19.70 -15.82 -6.26
CA GLN A 80 20.64 -16.88 -6.64
C GLN A 80 21.49 -17.37 -5.46
N GLY A 81 21.84 -18.65 -5.48
CA GLY A 81 22.70 -19.28 -4.48
C GLY A 81 22.04 -19.51 -3.12
N ALA A 82 20.77 -19.19 -2.97
CA ALA A 82 20.02 -19.46 -1.76
C ALA A 82 19.45 -20.88 -1.77
N ARG A 83 19.45 -21.51 -0.57
CA ARG A 83 18.80 -22.80 -0.34
C ARG A 83 17.88 -22.69 0.88
N LEU A 84 16.59 -22.93 0.69
CA LEU A 84 15.57 -22.93 1.73
C LEU A 84 14.99 -24.32 1.88
N GLU A 85 15.01 -24.86 3.10
CA GLU A 85 14.48 -26.17 3.43
C GLU A 85 13.51 -26.07 4.62
N ALA A 86 12.22 -26.26 4.37
CA ALA A 86 11.21 -26.39 5.42
C ALA A 86 11.00 -27.87 5.74
N ARG A 87 11.47 -28.32 6.92
CA ARG A 87 11.46 -29.71 7.34
C ARG A 87 10.36 -29.96 8.37
N ALA A 88 9.68 -31.09 8.28
CA ALA A 88 8.79 -31.54 9.36
C ALA A 88 9.58 -31.99 10.58
N ASP A 89 10.69 -32.71 10.34
CA ASP A 89 11.67 -33.13 11.34
C ASP A 89 13.06 -33.29 10.70
N ALA A 90 14.04 -33.75 11.46
CA ALA A 90 15.40 -33.95 10.97
C ALA A 90 15.53 -35.02 9.87
N ALA A 91 14.55 -35.95 9.79
CA ALA A 91 14.56 -37.06 8.84
C ALA A 91 13.79 -36.74 7.56
N ASP A 92 12.83 -35.78 7.60
CA ASP A 92 12.03 -35.36 6.46
C ASP A 92 12.39 -33.95 6.01
N PRO A 93 13.27 -33.78 5.01
CA PRO A 93 13.76 -32.49 4.56
C PRO A 93 12.70 -31.67 3.79
N SER A 94 11.51 -32.20 3.53
CA SER A 94 10.46 -31.54 2.75
C SER A 94 9.09 -31.57 3.43
N GLY A 95 9.04 -31.83 4.74
CA GLY A 95 7.76 -32.00 5.43
C GLY A 95 7.09 -30.73 5.89
N GLY A 96 7.79 -29.60 5.94
CA GLY A 96 7.23 -28.28 6.26
C GLY A 96 6.77 -27.52 5.02
N ASP A 97 6.07 -26.41 5.21
CA ASP A 97 5.61 -25.52 4.16
C ASP A 97 6.51 -24.29 4.03
N LEU A 98 6.67 -23.78 2.82
CA LEU A 98 7.40 -22.56 2.51
C LEU A 98 6.45 -21.54 1.89
N GLU A 99 6.30 -20.41 2.53
CA GLU A 99 5.50 -19.28 2.03
C GLU A 99 6.40 -18.08 1.77
N ILE A 100 6.25 -17.48 0.59
CA ILE A 100 6.88 -16.22 0.23
C ILE A 100 5.77 -15.29 -0.22
N SER A 101 5.56 -14.19 0.52
CA SER A 101 4.44 -13.30 0.28
C SER A 101 4.83 -11.82 0.31
N ALA A 102 4.16 -11.06 -0.54
CA ALA A 102 4.20 -9.60 -0.55
C ALA A 102 2.77 -9.07 -0.51
N THR A 103 2.45 -8.30 0.51
CA THR A 103 1.08 -7.82 0.76
C THR A 103 1.03 -6.31 0.96
N THR A 104 -0.02 -5.69 0.43
CA THR A 104 -0.33 -4.28 0.67
C THR A 104 -1.78 -4.19 1.12
N LYS A 105 -1.99 -3.69 2.35
CA LYS A 105 -3.34 -3.47 2.91
C LYS A 105 -3.39 -2.08 3.53
N GLY A 106 -4.51 -1.38 3.39
CA GLY A 106 -4.66 -0.07 4.02
C GLY A 106 -5.94 0.64 3.64
N ARG A 107 -6.21 1.73 4.35
CA ARG A 107 -7.34 2.61 4.11
C ARG A 107 -6.83 4.03 3.83
N LEU A 108 -7.39 4.63 2.79
CA LEU A 108 -7.11 6.00 2.39
C LEU A 108 -8.38 6.82 2.62
N LEU A 109 -8.30 7.83 3.48
CA LEU A 109 -9.41 8.75 3.72
C LEU A 109 -9.00 10.14 3.27
N ALA A 110 -9.70 10.68 2.29
CA ALA A 110 -9.54 12.05 1.84
C ALA A 110 -10.83 12.83 2.12
N GLU A 111 -10.71 13.97 2.78
CA GLU A 111 -11.83 14.82 3.13
C GLU A 111 -11.56 16.25 2.66
N VAL A 112 -12.52 16.81 1.92
CA VAL A 112 -12.52 18.22 1.54
C VAL A 112 -13.74 18.85 2.19
N SER A 113 -13.54 19.87 3.01
CA SER A 113 -14.60 20.62 3.64
C SER A 113 -14.45 22.10 3.30
N GLN A 114 -15.48 22.68 2.72
CA GLN A 114 -15.51 24.10 2.38
C GLN A 114 -16.72 24.82 2.98
N THR A 115 -16.48 26.03 3.48
CA THR A 115 -17.54 26.90 3.96
C THR A 115 -17.46 28.22 3.24
N VAL A 116 -18.47 28.53 2.46
CA VAL A 116 -18.59 29.79 1.73
C VAL A 116 -19.77 30.59 2.25
N SER A 117 -19.55 31.85 2.59
CA SER A 117 -20.62 32.72 3.06
C SER A 117 -20.66 34.05 2.32
N SER A 118 -21.86 34.46 1.89
CA SER A 118 -22.12 35.78 1.33
C SER A 118 -23.37 36.40 1.94
N LEU A 119 -23.35 37.69 2.24
CA LEU A 119 -24.53 38.37 2.75
C LEU A 119 -25.54 38.59 1.64
N LEU A 120 -25.10 39.09 0.49
CA LEU A 120 -25.90 39.29 -0.72
C LEU A 120 -25.06 38.83 -1.92
N GLY A 121 -25.44 37.69 -2.52
CA GLY A 121 -24.72 37.19 -3.68
C GLY A 121 -24.83 35.68 -3.89
N VAL A 122 -24.04 35.19 -4.82
CA VAL A 122 -23.96 33.78 -5.17
C VAL A 122 -22.70 33.21 -4.54
N SER A 123 -22.80 32.11 -3.82
CA SER A 123 -21.69 31.32 -3.35
C SER A 123 -21.57 30.04 -4.19
N ASN A 124 -20.38 29.76 -4.71
CA ASN A 124 -20.08 28.55 -5.44
C ASN A 124 -18.80 27.95 -4.91
N ALA A 125 -18.86 26.70 -4.45
CA ALA A 125 -17.74 25.92 -4.05
C ALA A 125 -17.49 24.83 -5.09
N HIS A 126 -16.26 24.70 -5.55
CA HIS A 126 -15.87 23.67 -6.52
C HIS A 126 -14.70 22.87 -5.99
N ASP A 127 -14.97 21.63 -5.65
CA ASP A 127 -13.99 20.74 -5.06
C ASP A 127 -13.61 19.63 -6.02
N LYS A 128 -12.33 19.36 -6.09
CA LYS A 128 -11.79 18.23 -6.86
C LYS A 128 -10.93 17.36 -5.98
N MET A 129 -11.25 16.08 -5.99
CA MET A 129 -10.43 15.05 -5.37
C MET A 129 -9.93 14.08 -6.42
N THR A 130 -8.63 13.84 -6.43
CA THR A 130 -7.98 12.84 -7.28
C THR A 130 -7.12 11.94 -6.39
N VAL A 131 -7.39 10.66 -6.43
CA VAL A 131 -6.59 9.65 -5.71
C VAL A 131 -6.09 8.64 -6.73
N ASN A 132 -4.77 8.62 -6.93
CA ASN A 132 -4.11 7.66 -7.80
C ASN A 132 -3.42 6.61 -6.91
N VAL A 133 -3.79 5.34 -7.08
CA VAL A 133 -3.26 4.24 -6.29
C VAL A 133 -2.56 3.27 -7.22
N ASN A 134 -1.22 3.19 -7.13
CA ASN A 134 -0.38 2.39 -8.02
C ASN A 134 0.60 1.52 -7.21
N PRO A 135 0.13 0.51 -6.46
CA PRO A 135 1.02 -0.34 -5.69
C PRO A 135 1.86 -1.21 -6.63
N ASN A 136 3.15 -1.30 -6.36
CA ASN A 136 4.05 -2.24 -7.00
C ASN A 136 4.36 -3.38 -6.03
N ILE A 137 3.76 -4.56 -6.29
CA ILE A 137 3.86 -5.71 -5.39
C ILE A 137 4.46 -6.87 -6.15
N ALA A 138 5.56 -7.42 -5.64
CA ALA A 138 6.25 -8.50 -6.33
C ALA A 138 6.76 -9.57 -5.36
N VAL A 139 6.68 -10.81 -5.80
CA VAL A 139 7.41 -11.95 -5.24
C VAL A 139 8.38 -12.44 -6.31
N ASN A 140 9.67 -12.31 -6.03
CA ASN A 140 10.73 -12.67 -6.95
C ASN A 140 11.52 -13.87 -6.43
N VAL A 141 11.54 -14.96 -7.19
CA VAL A 141 12.37 -16.12 -6.91
C VAL A 141 13.16 -16.41 -8.17
N GLY A 142 14.47 -16.23 -8.11
CA GLY A 142 15.24 -16.43 -9.33
C GLY A 142 16.73 -16.17 -9.22
N ALA A 143 17.38 -16.42 -10.35
CA ALA A 143 18.79 -16.18 -10.56
C ALA A 143 19.05 -15.65 -11.96
N SER A 144 20.11 -14.88 -12.11
CA SER A 144 20.63 -14.49 -13.42
C SER A 144 21.31 -15.62 -14.17
N ASN A 145 21.60 -16.73 -13.49
CA ASN A 145 22.27 -17.90 -14.02
C ASN A 145 21.59 -19.17 -13.46
N ASP A 146 21.14 -20.05 -14.34
CA ASP A 146 20.43 -21.29 -14.00
C ASP A 146 21.24 -22.23 -13.05
N SER A 147 22.56 -22.22 -13.16
CA SER A 147 23.41 -23.03 -12.28
C SER A 147 23.41 -22.55 -10.81
N LEU A 148 22.96 -21.32 -10.59
CA LEU A 148 22.86 -20.69 -9.28
C LEU A 148 21.41 -20.47 -8.85
N ALA A 149 20.45 -21.06 -9.55
CA ALA A 149 19.02 -20.94 -9.21
C ALA A 149 18.79 -21.31 -7.74
N PRO A 150 17.95 -20.55 -7.01
CA PRO A 150 17.63 -20.87 -5.63
C PRO A 150 16.94 -22.24 -5.53
N ILE A 151 17.24 -22.96 -4.46
CA ILE A 151 16.62 -24.27 -4.19
C ILE A 151 15.58 -24.08 -3.10
N LEU A 152 14.32 -24.37 -3.43
CA LEU A 152 13.22 -24.37 -2.48
C LEU A 152 12.77 -25.81 -2.24
N GLN A 153 12.89 -26.28 -1.00
CA GLN A 153 12.54 -27.64 -0.62
C GLN A 153 11.55 -27.61 0.54
N ALA A 154 10.31 -28.02 0.25
CA ALA A 154 9.19 -28.00 1.18
C ALA A 154 8.11 -28.96 0.71
N ARG A 155 7.15 -29.31 1.59
CA ARG A 155 5.95 -30.05 1.22
C ARG A 155 5.09 -29.22 0.25
N THR A 156 4.92 -27.93 0.58
CA THR A 156 4.19 -26.98 -0.26
C THR A 156 5.02 -25.70 -0.39
N VAL A 157 5.15 -25.16 -1.59
CA VAL A 157 5.74 -23.85 -1.84
C VAL A 157 4.60 -22.93 -2.31
N THR A 158 4.33 -21.90 -1.54
CA THR A 158 3.29 -20.90 -1.84
C THR A 158 3.94 -19.55 -2.12
N LEU A 159 3.64 -18.98 -3.28
CA LEU A 159 4.04 -17.63 -3.67
C LEU A 159 2.78 -16.78 -3.78
N THR A 160 2.68 -15.71 -3.00
CA THR A 160 1.46 -14.89 -2.94
C THR A 160 1.77 -13.41 -3.05
N THR A 161 1.02 -12.73 -3.92
CA THR A 161 0.96 -11.27 -3.93
C THR A 161 -0.49 -10.85 -3.68
N GLU A 162 -0.71 -9.91 -2.76
CA GLU A 162 -2.05 -9.41 -2.43
C GLU A 162 -2.04 -7.89 -2.29
N SER A 163 -3.03 -7.23 -2.88
CA SER A 163 -3.27 -5.80 -2.69
C SER A 163 -4.70 -5.56 -2.28
N GLN A 164 -4.87 -4.91 -1.14
CA GLN A 164 -6.17 -4.47 -0.63
C GLN A 164 -6.03 -3.04 -0.09
N LEU A 165 -6.28 -2.07 -0.97
CA LEU A 165 -6.24 -0.64 -0.64
C LEU A 165 -7.63 -0.06 -0.84
N ASP A 166 -8.29 0.31 0.25
CA ASP A 166 -9.60 0.97 0.23
C ASP A 166 -9.41 2.49 0.23
N ALA A 167 -9.97 3.16 -0.78
CA ALA A 167 -9.95 4.61 -0.87
C ALA A 167 -11.37 5.16 -0.66
N THR A 168 -11.51 6.06 0.31
CA THR A 168 -12.77 6.76 0.58
C THR A 168 -12.55 8.25 0.45
N GLY A 169 -13.39 8.90 -0.35
CA GLY A 169 -13.41 10.35 -0.51
C GLY A 169 -14.70 10.94 0.04
N GLN A 170 -14.58 12.02 0.80
CA GLN A 170 -15.73 12.79 1.29
C GLN A 170 -15.56 14.27 0.93
N VAL A 171 -16.59 14.85 0.34
CA VAL A 171 -16.65 16.27 0.01
C VAL A 171 -17.84 16.88 0.73
N GLU A 172 -17.57 17.88 1.56
CA GLU A 172 -18.60 18.62 2.28
C GLU A 172 -18.56 20.11 1.89
N GLN A 173 -19.67 20.63 1.46
CA GLN A 173 -19.83 22.04 1.08
C GLN A 173 -20.94 22.71 1.88
N TRP A 174 -20.62 23.81 2.51
CA TRP A 174 -21.58 24.61 3.28
C TRP A 174 -21.65 26.04 2.75
N GLY A 175 -22.85 26.48 2.39
CA GLY A 175 -23.08 27.84 1.98
C GLY A 175 -24.05 28.55 2.91
N TYR A 176 -23.68 29.75 3.38
CA TYR A 176 -24.52 30.60 4.22
C TYR A 176 -24.72 31.95 3.56
N GLY A 177 -25.95 32.43 3.53
CA GLY A 177 -26.28 33.77 2.97
C GLY A 177 -27.74 34.12 3.10
N LEU A 178 -28.07 35.40 2.91
CA LEU A 178 -29.46 35.87 2.84
C LEU A 178 -30.14 35.42 1.55
N ILE A 179 -29.37 35.31 0.46
CA ILE A 179 -29.77 34.72 -0.81
C ILE A 179 -28.62 33.82 -1.24
N VAL A 180 -28.80 32.51 -1.16
CA VAL A 180 -27.83 31.52 -1.58
C VAL A 180 -28.35 30.75 -2.75
N ALA A 181 -27.67 30.78 -3.87
CA ALA A 181 -27.87 29.86 -4.98
C ALA A 181 -26.66 28.97 -5.07
N ASN A 182 -26.79 27.68 -4.71
CA ASN A 182 -25.79 26.67 -4.92
C ASN A 182 -25.98 26.04 -6.30
N ALA A 183 -24.94 26.00 -7.08
CA ALA A 183 -24.94 25.38 -8.40
C ALA A 183 -23.89 24.24 -8.44
#